data_b8d719b1609c54e91980ac856ce8f7e9
#
_entry.id   b8d719b1609c54e91980ac856ce8f7e9
#
_cell.length_a   1.000
_cell.length_b   1.000
_cell.length_c   1.000
_cell.angle_alpha   90.00
_cell.angle_beta   90.00
_cell.angle_gamma   90.00
#
_symmetry.space_group_name_H-M   'P 1'
#
loop_
_entity.id
_entity.type
_entity.pdbx_description
1 polymer ?
#
loop_
_entity_poly.entity_id
_entity_poly.type
_entity_poly.pdbx_seq_one_letter_code
_entity_poly.pdbx_strand_id
1 'polypeptide(L)'
;ASAKEQPTSSQLDSVMEGVASAFTKFSAKSDQTNDAIQVVLKRAKEIDRRIDEIRTAEQLDSLTVDEEMELVRLQEEAEQLNNQYKSLLQEKKQADAKVKAEKKQEWEESFKKAKKKVQDTDWEEKTRRTAGTISSWAAKFADSIVTAVGSVIQNTEANMPYLEAKNGKKVPYHFHQVIDDASILDFKVANGIVRVKTVPGNTMTIEGNCRVAAQDEEFFDAEGFVRDRVKVGVDDDKIVIKSVSKRVYCDWTISLPQKVYDYVAVKGLNTTLHLKELEGKDYYFEVDNGDIRLKDVKGVLLEAETVNGNLKYEQLDFKDIVSETVNGNIHLDGQFLGTKLEAVTGNIKVAVAHPETKKVDVETVNGNIKIEVAEEVGLEAEIETSLGSIHFDETVFEVIRQTKDLAERSALIRKTRNLMTRVVAETTTGNIQVNQLQSDSSSKKEG
;
A
#
# COMPACT_ATOMS: atom_id res chain seq x y z
N ALA A 1 -6.10 -8.94 40.14
CA ALA A 1 -5.01 -8.53 39.25
C ALA A 1 -5.66 -7.75 38.12
N SER A 2 -5.62 -6.43 38.16
CA SER A 2 -6.12 -5.55 37.12
C SER A 2 -5.07 -5.51 36.02
N ALA A 3 -5.45 -5.92 34.81
CA ALA A 3 -4.65 -5.72 33.61
C ALA A 3 -4.46 -4.20 33.43
N LYS A 4 -3.21 -3.75 33.43
CA LYS A 4 -2.89 -2.37 33.02
C LYS A 4 -3.19 -2.27 31.53
N GLU A 5 -4.11 -1.40 31.15
CA GLU A 5 -4.35 -1.04 29.75
C GLU A 5 -3.05 -0.51 29.14
N GLN A 6 -2.60 -1.15 28.07
CA GLN A 6 -1.46 -0.67 27.30
C GLN A 6 -1.84 0.65 26.62
N PRO A 7 -0.96 1.66 26.61
CA PRO A 7 -1.25 2.92 25.94
C PRO A 7 -1.44 2.67 24.43
N THR A 8 -2.52 3.20 23.89
CA THR A 8 -2.83 3.10 22.46
C THR A 8 -1.82 3.89 21.62
N SER A 9 -1.55 3.47 20.40
CA SER A 9 -0.60 4.13 19.47
C SER A 9 -0.87 5.64 19.33
N SER A 10 -2.14 6.06 19.41
CA SER A 10 -2.54 7.46 19.34
C SER A 10 -2.07 8.32 20.53
N GLN A 11 -1.86 7.72 21.69
CA GLN A 11 -1.36 8.45 22.87
C GLN A 11 0.15 8.70 22.79
N LEU A 12 0.90 7.76 22.21
CA LEU A 12 2.33 7.91 21.94
C LEU A 12 2.58 8.91 20.80
N ASP A 13 1.79 8.85 19.73
CA ASP A 13 1.87 9.80 18.62
C ASP A 13 1.59 11.24 19.07
N SER A 14 0.62 11.43 19.97
CA SER A 14 0.33 12.75 20.61
C SER A 14 1.48 13.27 21.48
N VAL A 15 2.20 12.38 22.16
CA VAL A 15 3.36 12.75 22.99
C VAL A 15 4.54 13.15 22.11
N MET A 16 4.79 12.42 21.03
CA MET A 16 5.90 12.68 20.12
C MET A 16 5.66 13.92 19.25
N GLU A 17 4.41 14.18 18.81
CA GLU A 17 4.02 15.45 18.17
C GLU A 17 4.23 16.67 19.09
N GLY A 18 3.92 16.53 20.36
CA GLY A 18 4.20 17.56 21.37
C GLY A 18 5.68 17.90 21.46
N VAL A 19 6.55 16.88 21.42
CA VAL A 19 8.02 17.03 21.46
C VAL A 19 8.55 17.64 20.16
N ALA A 20 8.11 17.17 18.99
CA ALA A 20 8.54 17.68 17.69
C ALA A 20 8.07 19.13 17.42
N SER A 21 6.84 19.48 17.79
CA SER A 21 6.30 20.83 17.65
C SER A 21 6.99 21.86 18.56
N ALA A 22 7.45 21.43 19.74
CA ALA A 22 8.21 22.29 20.65
C ALA A 22 9.62 22.60 20.08
N PHE A 23 10.19 21.67 19.30
CA PHE A 23 11.53 21.82 18.71
C PHE A 23 11.63 22.98 17.70
N THR A 24 10.57 23.22 16.92
CA THR A 24 10.55 24.26 15.87
C THR A 24 10.36 25.68 16.39
N LYS A 25 10.03 25.89 17.67
CA LYS A 25 9.66 27.20 18.20
C LYS A 25 10.60 27.79 19.27
N PHE A 26 11.68 27.11 19.64
CA PHE A 26 12.56 27.57 20.71
C PHE A 26 13.97 27.93 20.27
N SER A 27 14.17 29.15 19.81
CA SER A 27 15.49 29.77 19.84
C SER A 27 15.50 30.93 20.85
N ALA A 28 16.45 30.88 21.73
CA ALA A 28 17.04 31.90 22.59
C ALA A 28 16.67 31.96 24.10
N LYS A 29 17.70 31.71 24.87
CA LYS A 29 18.13 32.23 26.17
C LYS A 29 17.71 31.50 27.46
N SER A 30 18.58 30.60 27.85
CA SER A 30 19.23 30.38 29.18
C SER A 30 20.07 29.09 29.11
N ASP A 31 21.38 29.17 29.25
CA ASP A 31 22.31 28.16 28.73
C ASP A 31 22.22 26.77 29.38
N GLN A 32 22.09 26.61 30.68
CA GLN A 32 22.13 25.28 31.33
C GLN A 32 20.84 24.45 31.20
N THR A 33 19.67 25.08 31.35
CA THR A 33 18.39 24.36 31.18
C THR A 33 18.12 24.02 29.73
N ASN A 34 18.62 24.82 28.78
CA ASN A 34 18.55 24.53 27.35
C ASN A 34 19.42 23.32 27.00
N ASP A 35 20.61 23.19 27.55
CA ASP A 35 21.49 22.04 27.30
C ASP A 35 20.85 20.73 27.81
N ALA A 36 20.25 20.73 29.01
CA ALA A 36 19.52 19.56 29.53
C ALA A 36 18.32 19.19 28.63
N ILE A 37 17.56 20.19 28.16
CA ILE A 37 16.46 19.98 27.22
C ILE A 37 16.97 19.37 25.90
N GLN A 38 18.08 19.86 25.36
CA GLN A 38 18.68 19.34 24.12
C GLN A 38 19.12 17.88 24.25
N VAL A 39 19.69 17.48 25.38
CA VAL A 39 20.07 16.09 25.65
C VAL A 39 18.84 15.18 25.66
N VAL A 40 17.77 15.59 26.34
CA VAL A 40 16.49 14.83 26.38
C VAL A 40 15.89 14.70 24.97
N LEU A 41 15.88 15.79 24.20
CA LEU A 41 15.34 15.80 22.85
C LEU A 41 16.17 14.94 21.88
N LYS A 42 17.51 14.96 22.00
CA LYS A 42 18.38 14.09 21.19
C LYS A 42 18.07 12.62 21.45
N ARG A 43 17.97 12.24 22.72
CA ARG A 43 17.65 10.86 23.11
C ARG A 43 16.23 10.45 22.68
N ALA A 44 15.25 11.34 22.83
CA ALA A 44 13.89 11.10 22.35
C ALA A 44 13.84 10.86 20.83
N LYS A 45 14.62 11.61 20.05
CA LYS A 45 14.75 11.41 18.59
C LYS A 45 15.37 10.06 18.22
N GLU A 46 16.36 9.60 18.97
CA GLU A 46 16.97 8.26 18.78
C GLU A 46 15.96 7.14 19.06
N ILE A 47 15.20 7.26 20.15
CA ILE A 47 14.14 6.30 20.52
C ILE A 47 13.04 6.29 19.47
N ASP A 48 12.57 7.43 19.02
CA ASP A 48 11.54 7.54 17.99
C ASP A 48 11.96 6.85 16.71
N ARG A 49 13.21 7.07 16.26
CA ARG A 49 13.77 6.38 15.09
C ARG A 49 13.76 4.87 15.25
N ARG A 50 14.13 4.36 16.43
CA ARG A 50 14.18 2.92 16.67
C ARG A 50 12.78 2.32 16.78
N ILE A 51 11.85 2.99 17.41
CA ILE A 51 10.43 2.60 17.44
C ILE A 51 9.85 2.55 16.02
N ASP A 52 10.14 3.54 15.19
CA ASP A 52 9.69 3.56 13.80
C ASP A 52 10.25 2.38 12.97
N GLU A 53 11.52 2.01 13.17
CA GLU A 53 12.11 0.82 12.54
C GLU A 53 11.41 -0.48 13.00
N ILE A 54 11.16 -0.64 14.30
CA ILE A 54 10.48 -1.82 14.85
C ILE A 54 9.03 -1.89 14.34
N ARG A 55 8.31 -0.79 14.33
CA ARG A 55 6.94 -0.72 13.78
C ARG A 55 6.91 -1.00 12.27
N THR A 56 7.93 -0.57 11.55
CA THR A 56 8.06 -0.89 10.12
C THR A 56 8.24 -2.39 9.92
N ALA A 57 9.04 -3.06 10.76
CA ALA A 57 9.20 -4.50 10.75
C ALA A 57 7.87 -5.22 11.13
N GLU A 58 7.11 -4.68 12.09
CA GLU A 58 5.78 -5.18 12.45
C GLU A 58 4.80 -5.09 11.28
N GLN A 59 4.72 -3.95 10.59
CA GLN A 59 3.86 -3.75 9.43
C GLN A 59 4.18 -4.71 8.28
N LEU A 60 5.43 -5.14 8.18
CA LEU A 60 5.90 -6.09 7.18
C LEU A 60 5.88 -7.55 7.68
N ASP A 61 5.22 -7.85 8.79
CA ASP A 61 5.19 -9.17 9.44
C ASP A 61 6.59 -9.78 9.63
N SER A 62 7.55 -8.93 10.02
CA SER A 62 8.97 -9.29 10.18
C SER A 62 9.52 -9.03 11.57
N LEU A 63 8.63 -8.79 12.55
CA LEU A 63 9.00 -8.50 13.93
C LEU A 63 9.62 -9.74 14.60
N THR A 64 10.72 -9.55 15.31
CA THR A 64 11.36 -10.59 16.13
C THR A 64 10.96 -10.43 17.59
N VAL A 65 11.07 -11.52 18.38
CA VAL A 65 10.76 -11.49 19.82
C VAL A 65 11.67 -10.50 20.57
N ASP A 66 12.93 -10.36 20.14
CA ASP A 66 13.87 -9.40 20.76
C ASP A 66 13.43 -7.96 20.47
N GLU A 67 12.93 -7.68 19.28
CA GLU A 67 12.39 -6.37 18.89
C GLU A 67 11.07 -6.05 19.62
N GLU A 68 10.20 -7.03 19.87
CA GLU A 68 9.03 -6.85 20.72
C GLU A 68 9.43 -6.42 22.14
N MET A 69 10.39 -7.11 22.74
CA MET A 69 10.88 -6.74 24.07
C MET A 69 11.60 -5.39 24.07
N GLU A 70 12.34 -5.07 23.03
CA GLU A 70 12.99 -3.77 22.86
C GLU A 70 11.95 -2.66 22.75
N LEU A 71 10.86 -2.87 22.00
CA LEU A 71 9.78 -1.90 21.85
C LEU A 71 9.18 -1.51 23.20
N VAL A 72 8.91 -2.48 24.07
CA VAL A 72 8.37 -2.22 25.42
C VAL A 72 9.34 -1.35 26.24
N ARG A 73 10.65 -1.66 26.21
CA ARG A 73 11.68 -0.86 26.91
C ARG A 73 11.77 0.56 26.38
N LEU A 74 11.74 0.71 25.06
CA LEU A 74 11.81 2.03 24.43
C LEU A 74 10.57 2.88 24.73
N GLN A 75 9.39 2.26 24.83
CA GLN A 75 8.17 2.93 25.23
C GLN A 75 8.25 3.44 26.69
N GLU A 76 8.76 2.62 27.61
CA GLU A 76 8.98 3.03 29.00
C GLU A 76 10.01 4.16 29.10
N GLU A 77 11.12 4.09 28.35
CA GLU A 77 12.13 5.14 28.31
C GLU A 77 11.56 6.44 27.70
N ALA A 78 10.76 6.36 26.65
CA ALA A 78 10.09 7.51 26.05
C ALA A 78 9.17 8.22 27.04
N GLU A 79 8.43 7.45 27.85
CA GLU A 79 7.57 8.02 28.91
C GLU A 79 8.39 8.72 30.00
N GLN A 80 9.51 8.13 30.43
CA GLN A 80 10.42 8.75 31.38
C GLN A 80 11.01 10.06 30.85
N LEU A 81 11.47 10.07 29.59
CA LEU A 81 11.98 11.28 28.93
C LEU A 81 10.94 12.35 28.78
N ASN A 82 9.69 11.98 28.48
CA ASN A 82 8.58 12.92 28.40
C ASN A 82 8.30 13.57 29.78
N ASN A 83 8.37 12.80 30.86
CA ASN A 83 8.21 13.32 32.21
C ASN A 83 9.38 14.24 32.61
N GLN A 84 10.62 13.90 32.27
CA GLN A 84 11.79 14.76 32.42
C GLN A 84 11.64 16.07 31.63
N TYR A 85 11.22 15.96 30.35
CA TYR A 85 10.99 17.12 29.50
C TYR A 85 9.92 18.05 30.06
N LYS A 86 8.81 17.50 30.55
CA LYS A 86 7.74 18.28 31.22
C LYS A 86 8.23 19.00 32.48
N SER A 87 9.06 18.32 33.28
CA SER A 87 9.66 18.92 34.48
C SER A 87 10.58 20.08 34.10
N LEU A 88 11.49 19.89 33.15
CA LEU A 88 12.38 20.94 32.67
C LEU A 88 11.63 22.13 32.04
N LEU A 89 10.54 21.86 31.32
CA LEU A 89 9.67 22.94 30.81
C LEU A 89 8.94 23.68 31.92
N GLN A 90 8.55 23.00 32.98
CA GLN A 90 7.88 23.61 34.10
C GLN A 90 8.83 24.51 34.91
N GLU A 91 10.09 24.07 35.11
CA GLU A 91 11.14 24.90 35.68
C GLU A 91 11.42 26.13 34.80
N LYS A 92 11.48 25.98 33.48
CA LYS A 92 11.63 27.10 32.56
C LYS A 92 10.42 28.04 32.56
N LYS A 93 9.19 27.50 32.67
CA LYS A 93 7.97 28.32 32.76
C LYS A 93 7.87 29.13 34.01
N GLN A 94 8.40 28.61 35.14
CA GLN A 94 8.46 29.37 36.38
C GLN A 94 9.40 30.58 36.29
N ALA A 95 10.44 30.46 35.45
CA ALA A 95 11.35 31.56 35.16
C ALA A 95 10.75 32.61 34.21
N ASP A 96 9.87 32.17 33.27
CA ASP A 96 9.33 33.03 32.20
C ASP A 96 7.82 33.39 32.36
N ALA A 97 7.23 33.28 33.51
CA ALA A 97 5.78 33.19 33.81
C ALA A 97 4.90 34.38 33.39
N LYS A 98 5.36 35.35 32.67
CA LYS A 98 4.56 36.58 32.36
C LYS A 98 4.08 36.75 30.91
N VAL A 99 4.47 35.89 29.91
CA VAL A 99 4.26 36.26 28.48
C VAL A 99 3.32 35.32 27.71
N LYS A 100 2.85 34.20 28.22
CA LYS A 100 2.28 33.11 27.35
C LYS A 100 0.81 32.71 27.55
N ALA A 101 -0.04 33.46 28.22
CA ALA A 101 -1.46 33.08 28.42
C ALA A 101 -2.31 33.17 27.14
N GLU A 102 -1.93 34.00 26.15
CA GLU A 102 -2.80 34.32 25.00
C GLU A 102 -2.73 33.36 23.80
N LYS A 103 -1.63 32.66 23.60
CA LYS A 103 -1.48 31.77 22.42
C LYS A 103 -2.03 30.35 22.59
N LYS A 104 -2.37 29.93 23.79
CA LYS A 104 -2.87 28.58 24.04
C LYS A 104 -4.31 28.38 23.53
N GLN A 105 -5.08 29.45 23.55
CA GLN A 105 -6.49 29.39 23.14
C GLN A 105 -6.69 29.23 21.64
N GLU A 106 -5.84 29.82 20.82
CA GLU A 106 -5.93 29.72 19.35
C GLU A 106 -5.62 28.32 18.81
N TRP A 107 -4.70 27.60 19.49
CA TRP A 107 -4.32 26.24 19.07
C TRP A 107 -5.40 25.20 19.40
N GLU A 108 -6.03 25.30 20.57
CA GLU A 108 -7.13 24.39 20.96
C GLU A 108 -8.38 24.59 20.09
N GLU A 109 -8.65 25.81 19.64
CA GLU A 109 -9.79 26.10 18.75
C GLU A 109 -9.57 25.58 17.32
N SER A 110 -8.35 25.67 16.78
CA SER A 110 -8.06 25.14 15.46
C SER A 110 -8.12 23.61 15.42
N PHE A 111 -7.70 22.93 16.48
CA PHE A 111 -7.78 21.47 16.60
C PHE A 111 -9.23 20.98 16.74
N LYS A 112 -10.07 21.70 17.53
CA LYS A 112 -11.51 21.40 17.63
C LYS A 112 -12.25 21.61 16.30
N LYS A 113 -11.88 22.63 15.52
CA LYS A 113 -12.46 22.90 14.19
C LYS A 113 -12.09 21.82 13.16
N ALA A 114 -10.87 21.31 13.20
CA ALA A 114 -10.43 20.21 12.32
C ALA A 114 -11.16 18.91 12.66
N LYS A 115 -11.30 18.56 13.94
CA LYS A 115 -12.00 17.36 14.40
C LYS A 115 -13.51 17.39 14.08
N LYS A 116 -14.14 18.57 14.14
CA LYS A 116 -15.57 18.74 13.81
C LYS A 116 -15.84 18.61 12.31
N LYS A 117 -14.89 19.04 11.45
CA LYS A 117 -15.01 18.91 10.00
C LYS A 117 -14.94 17.45 9.49
N VAL A 118 -14.28 16.56 10.23
CA VAL A 118 -14.16 15.14 9.90
C VAL A 118 -15.39 14.35 10.37
N GLN A 119 -16.07 14.80 11.46
CA GLN A 119 -17.27 14.13 11.99
C GLN A 119 -18.56 14.49 11.26
N ASP A 120 -18.62 15.59 10.52
CA ASP A 120 -19.83 16.07 9.83
C ASP A 120 -19.98 15.51 8.37
N THR A 121 -19.12 14.63 7.93
CA THR A 121 -19.24 14.00 6.63
C THR A 121 -19.99 12.68 6.75
N ASP A 122 -21.17 12.60 6.14
CA ASP A 122 -22.11 11.47 6.06
C ASP A 122 -21.55 10.26 5.26
N TRP A 123 -20.24 10.09 5.32
CA TRP A 123 -19.44 9.08 4.64
C TRP A 123 -19.61 7.68 5.26
N GLU A 124 -19.71 7.60 6.59
CA GLU A 124 -19.83 6.32 7.29
C GLU A 124 -21.16 5.59 6.99
N GLU A 125 -22.25 6.32 6.74
CA GLU A 125 -23.57 5.72 6.52
C GLU A 125 -23.74 5.24 5.06
N LYS A 126 -23.11 5.92 4.09
CA LYS A 126 -23.09 5.48 2.69
C LYS A 126 -22.14 4.29 2.48
N THR A 127 -21.00 4.28 3.14
CA THR A 127 -20.06 3.16 3.10
C THR A 127 -20.62 1.91 3.78
N ARG A 128 -21.47 2.04 4.81
CA ARG A 128 -22.12 0.90 5.46
C ARG A 128 -23.20 0.24 4.60
N ARG A 129 -23.88 0.96 3.71
CA ARG A 129 -24.92 0.38 2.82
C ARG A 129 -24.34 -0.38 1.64
N THR A 130 -23.18 0.03 1.13
CA THR A 130 -22.41 -0.69 0.11
C THR A 130 -21.51 -1.77 0.71
N ALA A 131 -21.10 -1.65 1.98
CA ALA A 131 -20.20 -2.54 2.70
C ALA A 131 -20.74 -3.94 3.04
N GLY A 132 -21.94 -4.29 2.58
CA GLY A 132 -22.43 -5.69 2.71
C GLY A 132 -21.58 -6.69 1.93
N THR A 133 -20.67 -6.23 1.09
CA THR A 133 -19.82 -7.06 0.22
C THR A 133 -18.36 -6.62 0.15
N ILE A 134 -18.00 -5.44 0.69
CA ILE A 134 -16.58 -5.04 0.77
C ILE A 134 -15.93 -5.88 1.87
N SER A 135 -14.86 -6.56 1.51
CA SER A 135 -14.13 -7.51 2.36
C SER A 135 -13.78 -6.90 3.73
N SER A 136 -13.54 -7.76 4.72
CA SER A 136 -13.08 -7.38 6.08
C SER A 136 -11.87 -6.45 6.07
N TRP A 137 -11.28 -6.27 4.91
CA TRP A 137 -10.15 -5.44 4.60
C TRP A 137 -10.53 -3.94 4.53
N ALA A 138 -11.61 -3.59 3.84
CA ALA A 138 -12.12 -2.21 3.83
C ALA A 138 -12.49 -1.71 5.25
N ALA A 139 -12.91 -2.60 6.15
CA ALA A 139 -13.15 -2.24 7.55
C ALA A 139 -11.85 -1.96 8.32
N LYS A 140 -10.75 -2.67 8.00
CA LYS A 140 -9.41 -2.36 8.54
C LYS A 140 -8.86 -1.05 7.96
N PHE A 141 -9.23 -0.71 6.73
CA PHE A 141 -8.82 0.54 6.08
C PHE A 141 -9.70 1.74 6.40
N ALA A 142 -10.95 1.57 6.86
CA ALA A 142 -11.75 2.69 7.35
C ALA A 142 -11.04 3.41 8.50
N ASP A 143 -10.39 2.67 9.41
CA ASP A 143 -9.53 3.25 10.45
C ASP A 143 -8.25 3.90 9.86
N SER A 144 -7.68 3.33 8.80
CA SER A 144 -6.50 3.88 8.12
C SER A 144 -6.83 5.06 7.21
N ILE A 145 -8.03 5.11 6.60
CA ILE A 145 -8.49 6.24 5.79
C ILE A 145 -8.77 7.47 6.67
N VAL A 146 -9.33 7.29 7.86
CA VAL A 146 -9.48 8.37 8.84
C VAL A 146 -8.10 8.90 9.27
N THR A 147 -7.11 8.01 9.38
CA THR A 147 -5.72 8.37 9.60
C THR A 147 -5.10 9.00 8.34
N ALA A 148 -5.41 8.51 7.14
CA ALA A 148 -4.86 9.00 5.87
C ALA A 148 -5.43 10.37 5.43
N VAL A 149 -6.69 10.68 5.69
CA VAL A 149 -7.27 12.02 5.42
C VAL A 149 -6.77 13.04 6.44
N GLY A 150 -6.54 12.63 7.69
CA GLY A 150 -5.77 13.41 8.67
C GLY A 150 -4.29 13.56 8.30
N SER A 151 -3.73 12.58 7.59
CA SER A 151 -2.32 12.48 7.24
C SER A 151 -1.92 13.20 5.93
N VAL A 152 -2.86 13.75 5.14
CA VAL A 152 -2.47 14.55 3.95
C VAL A 152 -1.71 15.81 4.34
N ILE A 153 -1.93 16.34 5.54
CA ILE A 153 -1.13 17.43 6.11
C ILE A 153 0.11 16.88 6.87
N GLN A 154 0.03 15.67 7.43
CA GLN A 154 1.14 14.98 8.11
C GLN A 154 2.02 14.14 7.16
N ASN A 155 1.52 13.80 5.96
CA ASN A 155 2.20 12.95 4.98
C ASN A 155 3.53 13.54 4.44
N THR A 156 3.74 14.85 4.52
CA THR A 156 5.03 15.43 4.14
C THR A 156 6.13 15.07 5.12
N GLU A 157 5.87 15.06 6.42
CA GLU A 157 6.89 14.70 7.42
C GLU A 157 7.04 13.17 7.58
N ALA A 158 5.96 12.41 7.53
CA ALA A 158 6.00 10.94 7.61
C ALA A 158 6.70 10.27 6.40
N ASN A 159 6.63 10.89 5.21
CA ASN A 159 7.31 10.41 4.01
C ASN A 159 8.73 10.99 3.80
N MET A 160 9.16 11.94 4.63
CA MET A 160 10.52 12.51 4.55
C MET A 160 11.63 11.44 4.59
N PRO A 161 11.61 10.42 5.48
CA PRO A 161 12.62 9.37 5.48
C PRO A 161 12.74 8.62 4.15
N TYR A 162 11.63 8.39 3.45
CA TYR A 162 11.63 7.73 2.14
C TYR A 162 12.25 8.59 1.04
N LEU A 163 11.91 9.87 1.01
CA LEU A 163 12.44 10.81 0.02
C LEU A 163 13.93 11.09 0.24
N GLU A 164 14.33 11.27 1.49
CA GLU A 164 15.73 11.45 1.86
C GLU A 164 16.56 10.22 1.50
N ALA A 165 16.06 9.02 1.77
CA ALA A 165 16.72 7.77 1.42
C ALA A 165 16.92 7.65 -0.10
N LYS A 166 15.90 7.97 -0.91
CA LYS A 166 15.96 7.90 -2.37
C LYS A 166 17.08 8.77 -2.96
N ASN A 167 17.41 9.88 -2.33
CA ASN A 167 18.44 10.81 -2.75
C ASN A 167 19.77 10.65 -2.00
N GLY A 168 19.87 9.64 -1.15
CA GLY A 168 20.99 9.42 -0.26
C GLY A 168 22.23 8.79 -0.90
N LYS A 169 23.20 8.43 -0.03
CA LYS A 169 24.45 7.79 -0.44
C LYS A 169 24.17 6.40 -1.03
N LYS A 170 24.77 6.10 -2.17
CA LYS A 170 24.61 4.83 -2.89
C LYS A 170 25.43 3.74 -2.23
N VAL A 171 24.82 2.59 -2.04
CA VAL A 171 25.41 1.35 -1.55
C VAL A 171 24.98 0.21 -2.45
N PRO A 172 25.83 -0.33 -3.31
CA PRO A 172 25.49 -1.47 -4.15
C PRO A 172 25.37 -2.74 -3.31
N TYR A 173 24.46 -3.63 -3.70
CA TYR A 173 24.24 -4.92 -3.10
C TYR A 173 24.22 -6.00 -4.17
N HIS A 174 25.01 -7.07 -4.00
CA HIS A 174 25.08 -8.19 -4.92
C HIS A 174 24.97 -9.51 -4.17
N PHE A 175 24.11 -10.38 -4.65
CA PHE A 175 23.95 -11.72 -4.13
C PHE A 175 23.71 -12.69 -5.29
N HIS A 176 24.34 -13.85 -5.27
CA HIS A 176 24.06 -14.92 -6.21
C HIS A 176 24.16 -16.27 -5.50
N GLN A 177 23.28 -17.18 -5.85
CA GLN A 177 23.24 -18.52 -5.29
C GLN A 177 22.56 -19.48 -6.26
N VAL A 178 23.11 -20.69 -6.35
CA VAL A 178 22.40 -21.80 -6.99
C VAL A 178 21.21 -22.18 -6.11
N ILE A 179 20.01 -22.22 -6.68
CA ILE A 179 18.79 -22.62 -6.01
C ILE A 179 18.21 -23.85 -6.72
N ASP A 180 18.19 -24.98 -6.03
CA ASP A 180 17.62 -26.23 -6.58
C ASP A 180 16.18 -26.41 -6.13
N ASP A 181 15.92 -26.46 -4.83
CA ASP A 181 14.62 -26.80 -4.25
C ASP A 181 13.83 -25.58 -3.73
N ALA A 182 14.44 -24.43 -3.56
CA ALA A 182 13.75 -23.23 -3.07
C ALA A 182 12.66 -22.78 -4.04
N SER A 183 11.42 -22.78 -3.59
CA SER A 183 10.22 -22.50 -4.39
C SER A 183 9.31 -21.44 -3.79
N ILE A 184 9.68 -20.86 -2.66
CA ILE A 184 8.93 -19.79 -1.98
C ILE A 184 9.71 -18.50 -2.07
N LEU A 185 9.04 -17.44 -2.54
CA LEU A 185 9.58 -16.09 -2.54
C LEU A 185 8.90 -15.30 -1.43
N ASP A 186 9.67 -14.76 -0.49
CA ASP A 186 9.18 -13.95 0.63
C ASP A 186 9.97 -12.63 0.70
N PHE A 187 9.41 -11.60 0.09
CA PHE A 187 10.04 -10.29 -0.01
C PHE A 187 9.29 -9.26 0.84
N LYS A 188 10.02 -8.61 1.74
CA LYS A 188 9.54 -7.54 2.62
C LYS A 188 10.41 -6.31 2.41
N VAL A 189 9.84 -5.30 1.76
CA VAL A 189 10.59 -4.11 1.32
C VAL A 189 9.85 -2.85 1.77
N ALA A 190 10.45 -2.10 2.70
CA ALA A 190 9.84 -0.88 3.20
C ALA A 190 9.87 0.25 2.17
N ASN A 191 10.92 0.32 1.34
CA ASN A 191 11.13 1.47 0.46
C ASN A 191 11.95 1.07 -0.77
N GLY A 192 11.39 1.22 -1.95
CA GLY A 192 12.13 0.99 -3.19
C GLY A 192 11.33 0.37 -4.32
N ILE A 193 12.02 -0.31 -5.20
CA ILE A 193 11.45 -0.99 -6.36
C ILE A 193 11.89 -2.46 -6.33
N VAL A 194 10.97 -3.37 -6.58
CA VAL A 194 11.24 -4.79 -6.71
C VAL A 194 10.93 -5.22 -8.15
N ARG A 195 11.96 -5.56 -8.91
CA ARG A 195 11.83 -6.11 -10.28
C ARG A 195 12.23 -7.57 -10.27
N VAL A 196 11.31 -8.43 -10.64
CA VAL A 196 11.53 -9.87 -10.74
C VAL A 196 11.37 -10.31 -12.19
N LYS A 197 12.33 -11.06 -12.68
CA LYS A 197 12.30 -11.73 -13.99
C LYS A 197 12.88 -13.12 -13.88
N THR A 198 12.55 -13.98 -14.84
CA THR A 198 13.16 -15.31 -14.95
C THR A 198 14.28 -15.34 -15.98
N VAL A 199 15.24 -16.22 -15.74
CA VAL A 199 16.40 -16.46 -16.59
C VAL A 199 16.64 -17.96 -16.73
N PRO A 200 17.26 -18.43 -17.84
CA PRO A 200 17.68 -19.82 -17.96
C PRO A 200 18.72 -20.18 -16.89
N GLY A 201 18.78 -21.47 -16.54
CA GLY A 201 19.76 -22.01 -15.59
C GLY A 201 19.18 -22.23 -14.20
N ASN A 202 20.05 -22.39 -13.21
CA ASN A 202 19.70 -22.73 -11.83
C ASN A 202 20.24 -21.71 -10.80
N THR A 203 20.83 -20.62 -11.27
CA THR A 203 21.42 -19.58 -10.41
C THR A 203 20.48 -18.40 -10.29
N MET A 204 20.17 -18.04 -9.05
CA MET A 204 19.51 -16.79 -8.69
C MET A 204 20.53 -15.68 -8.54
N THR A 205 20.21 -14.52 -9.09
CA THR A 205 20.99 -13.29 -8.89
C THR A 205 20.10 -12.19 -8.36
N ILE A 206 20.53 -11.54 -7.29
CA ILE A 206 19.86 -10.38 -6.70
C ILE A 206 20.84 -9.21 -6.71
N GLU A 207 20.47 -8.15 -7.41
CA GLU A 207 21.22 -6.92 -7.48
C GLU A 207 20.38 -5.80 -6.85
N GLY A 208 20.99 -5.08 -5.91
CA GLY A 208 20.35 -3.95 -5.25
C GLY A 208 21.19 -2.69 -5.44
N ASN A 209 20.55 -1.61 -5.90
CA ASN A 209 21.07 -0.27 -5.83
C ASN A 209 20.46 0.41 -4.61
N CYS A 210 21.05 0.17 -3.44
CA CYS A 210 20.57 0.74 -2.19
C CYS A 210 21.08 2.17 -2.02
N ARG A 211 20.26 3.01 -1.38
CA ARG A 211 20.59 4.39 -1.02
C ARG A 211 20.15 4.64 0.41
N VAL A 212 20.95 5.38 1.14
CA VAL A 212 20.70 5.70 2.56
C VAL A 212 20.76 7.20 2.74
N ALA A 213 19.77 7.75 3.42
CA ALA A 213 19.78 9.16 3.80
C ALA A 213 21.02 9.47 4.65
N ALA A 214 21.69 10.57 4.35
CA ALA A 214 22.78 11.05 5.18
C ALA A 214 22.26 11.34 6.58
N GLN A 215 22.98 10.84 7.60
CA GLN A 215 22.72 11.22 8.98
C GLN A 215 23.69 12.36 9.34
N ASP A 216 23.29 13.21 10.29
CA ASP A 216 24.08 14.37 10.77
C ASP A 216 25.39 13.97 11.49
N GLU A 217 25.86 12.75 11.31
CA GLU A 217 27.09 12.26 11.88
C GLU A 217 28.27 12.45 10.89
N GLU A 218 29.35 13.03 11.36
CA GLU A 218 30.54 13.36 10.57
C GLU A 218 31.17 12.13 9.88
N PHE A 219 30.90 10.92 10.44
CA PHE A 219 31.40 9.65 9.91
C PHE A 219 30.28 8.59 9.83
N PHE A 220 29.29 8.82 8.97
CA PHE A 220 28.21 7.86 8.76
C PHE A 220 28.65 6.70 7.86
N ASP A 221 28.66 5.47 8.42
CA ASP A 221 28.91 4.23 7.68
C ASP A 221 27.63 3.73 6.99
N ALA A 222 27.41 4.20 5.76
CA ALA A 222 26.24 3.81 4.95
C ALA A 222 26.24 2.32 4.60
N GLU A 223 27.40 1.71 4.37
CA GLU A 223 27.53 0.28 4.04
C GLU A 223 27.17 -0.59 5.23
N GLY A 224 27.69 -0.26 6.41
CA GLY A 224 27.32 -0.92 7.67
C GLY A 224 25.83 -0.78 7.95
N PHE A 225 25.27 0.41 7.76
CA PHE A 225 23.84 0.66 7.95
C PHE A 225 22.96 -0.22 7.06
N VAL A 226 23.29 -0.35 5.77
CA VAL A 226 22.58 -1.24 4.83
C VAL A 226 22.77 -2.70 5.22
N ARG A 227 24.02 -3.13 5.52
CA ARG A 227 24.32 -4.51 5.90
C ARG A 227 23.52 -4.98 7.12
N ASP A 228 23.32 -4.10 8.08
CA ASP A 228 22.61 -4.44 9.32
C ASP A 228 21.08 -4.51 9.12
N ARG A 229 20.53 -3.82 8.11
CA ARG A 229 19.09 -3.67 7.88
C ARG A 229 18.55 -4.40 6.67
N VAL A 230 19.43 -4.85 5.79
CA VAL A 230 19.06 -5.59 4.59
C VAL A 230 19.55 -7.03 4.72
N LYS A 231 18.65 -7.97 4.62
CA LYS A 231 18.95 -9.41 4.62
C LYS A 231 18.47 -10.01 3.32
N VAL A 232 19.36 -10.70 2.63
CA VAL A 232 19.09 -11.43 1.38
C VAL A 232 19.68 -12.81 1.50
N GLY A 233 18.91 -13.82 1.13
CA GLY A 233 19.40 -15.20 1.17
C GLY A 233 18.32 -16.23 0.91
N VAL A 234 18.74 -17.47 1.08
CA VAL A 234 17.86 -18.64 1.05
C VAL A 234 17.83 -19.22 2.46
N ASP A 235 16.64 -19.32 3.03
CA ASP A 235 16.36 -19.91 4.33
C ASP A 235 15.41 -21.10 4.12
N ASP A 236 15.93 -22.31 4.26
CA ASP A 236 15.30 -23.56 3.88
C ASP A 236 14.85 -23.56 2.41
N ASP A 237 13.55 -23.55 2.15
CA ASP A 237 12.93 -23.50 0.83
C ASP A 237 12.51 -22.08 0.40
N LYS A 238 12.80 -21.06 1.22
CA LYS A 238 12.44 -19.67 1.01
C LYS A 238 13.58 -18.83 0.49
N ILE A 239 13.32 -18.09 -0.57
CA ILE A 239 14.16 -16.99 -1.03
C ILE A 239 13.67 -15.72 -0.36
N VAL A 240 14.50 -15.10 0.44
CA VAL A 240 14.14 -13.99 1.33
C VAL A 240 14.87 -12.72 0.93
N ILE A 241 14.10 -11.63 0.84
CA ILE A 241 14.61 -10.26 0.87
C ILE A 241 13.89 -9.53 1.99
N LYS A 242 14.64 -9.02 2.96
CA LYS A 242 14.14 -8.18 4.04
C LYS A 242 14.89 -6.87 4.05
N SER A 243 14.22 -5.80 3.65
CA SER A 243 14.69 -4.42 3.71
C SER A 243 13.62 -3.59 4.44
N VAL A 244 13.60 -3.70 5.77
CA VAL A 244 12.50 -3.23 6.62
C VAL A 244 12.69 -1.82 7.16
N SER A 245 13.70 -1.10 6.72
CA SER A 245 13.95 0.28 7.14
C SER A 245 13.45 1.28 6.09
N LYS A 246 12.63 2.24 6.49
CA LYS A 246 12.21 3.37 5.65
C LYS A 246 13.38 4.25 5.20
N ARG A 247 14.52 4.19 5.89
CA ARG A 247 15.74 4.95 5.60
C ARG A 247 16.64 4.32 4.56
N VAL A 248 16.31 3.10 4.13
CA VAL A 248 17.00 2.40 3.06
C VAL A 248 16.07 2.31 1.87
N TYR A 249 16.41 3.00 0.80
CA TYR A 249 15.75 2.84 -0.50
C TYR A 249 16.57 1.87 -1.35
N CYS A 250 15.98 0.77 -1.80
CA CYS A 250 16.67 -0.17 -2.68
C CYS A 250 15.90 -0.39 -3.97
N ASP A 251 16.61 -0.26 -5.07
CA ASP A 251 16.14 -0.65 -6.40
C ASP A 251 16.65 -2.07 -6.68
N TRP A 252 15.77 -3.06 -6.46
CA TRP A 252 16.09 -4.47 -6.58
C TRP A 252 15.83 -4.99 -7.99
N THR A 253 16.81 -5.69 -8.55
CA THR A 253 16.66 -6.52 -9.75
C THR A 253 16.96 -7.97 -9.39
N ILE A 254 15.93 -8.81 -9.48
CA ILE A 254 15.96 -10.21 -9.08
C ILE A 254 15.79 -11.06 -10.32
N SER A 255 16.81 -11.84 -10.64
CA SER A 255 16.80 -12.80 -11.74
C SER A 255 16.70 -14.21 -11.17
N LEU A 256 15.60 -14.89 -11.44
CA LEU A 256 15.28 -16.21 -10.89
C LEU A 256 15.37 -17.28 -11.99
N PRO A 257 15.81 -18.51 -11.65
CA PRO A 257 15.69 -19.65 -12.54
C PRO A 257 14.26 -19.86 -13.04
N GLN A 258 14.11 -20.27 -14.30
CA GLN A 258 12.83 -20.66 -14.87
C GLN A 258 12.35 -21.97 -14.24
N LYS A 259 11.37 -21.88 -13.37
CA LYS A 259 10.65 -23.01 -12.75
C LYS A 259 9.32 -22.54 -12.20
N VAL A 260 8.50 -23.48 -11.77
CA VAL A 260 7.25 -23.15 -11.05
C VAL A 260 7.58 -22.88 -9.58
N TYR A 261 7.21 -21.69 -9.10
CA TYR A 261 7.33 -21.31 -7.69
C TYR A 261 6.02 -21.59 -6.96
N ASP A 262 6.07 -22.26 -5.82
CA ASP A 262 4.86 -22.66 -5.09
C ASP A 262 4.13 -21.47 -4.47
N TYR A 263 4.89 -20.46 -4.00
CA TYR A 263 4.35 -19.30 -3.31
C TYR A 263 5.21 -18.08 -3.57
N VAL A 264 4.57 -16.98 -3.92
CA VAL A 264 5.24 -15.71 -4.20
C VAL A 264 4.58 -14.61 -3.38
N ALA A 265 5.25 -14.13 -2.36
CA ALA A 265 4.75 -13.07 -1.49
C ALA A 265 5.66 -11.85 -1.53
N VAL A 266 5.06 -10.69 -1.72
CA VAL A 266 5.74 -9.39 -1.60
C VAL A 266 4.90 -8.48 -0.74
N LYS A 267 5.49 -7.97 0.34
CA LYS A 267 4.90 -6.95 1.21
C LYS A 267 5.78 -5.71 1.20
N GLY A 268 5.18 -4.56 0.94
CA GLY A 268 5.89 -3.30 0.81
C GLY A 268 5.13 -2.12 1.39
N LEU A 269 5.85 -1.08 1.79
CA LEU A 269 5.25 0.17 2.24
C LEU A 269 5.29 1.23 1.14
N ASN A 270 6.45 1.79 0.82
CA ASN A 270 6.65 2.64 -0.35
C ASN A 270 7.41 1.85 -1.41
N THR A 271 6.73 0.91 -2.04
CA THR A 271 7.36 -0.09 -2.89
C THR A 271 6.58 -0.28 -4.18
N THR A 272 7.27 -0.20 -5.29
CA THR A 272 6.71 -0.56 -6.60
C THR A 272 7.18 -1.96 -6.97
N LEU A 273 6.23 -2.81 -7.39
CA LEU A 273 6.49 -4.20 -7.78
C LEU A 273 6.32 -4.39 -9.29
N HIS A 274 7.34 -4.96 -9.91
CA HIS A 274 7.29 -5.38 -11.31
C HIS A 274 7.69 -6.85 -11.42
N LEU A 275 6.75 -7.70 -11.82
CA LEU A 275 7.01 -9.10 -12.14
C LEU A 275 6.88 -9.33 -13.64
N LYS A 276 7.81 -10.07 -14.20
CA LYS A 276 7.80 -10.41 -15.60
C LYS A 276 8.21 -11.87 -15.83
N GLU A 277 7.45 -12.56 -16.66
CA GLU A 277 7.77 -13.91 -17.13
C GLU A 277 7.94 -14.94 -16.00
N LEU A 278 7.13 -14.83 -14.93
CA LEU A 278 7.18 -15.73 -13.80
C LEU A 278 6.04 -16.76 -13.86
N GLU A 279 6.34 -18.01 -13.52
CA GLU A 279 5.38 -19.08 -13.38
C GLU A 279 5.37 -19.55 -11.92
N GLY A 280 4.20 -19.62 -11.33
CA GLY A 280 4.02 -20.04 -9.94
C GLY A 280 2.62 -20.57 -9.68
N LYS A 281 2.30 -20.85 -8.43
CA LYS A 281 0.98 -21.27 -8.01
C LYS A 281 0.20 -20.14 -7.38
N ASP A 282 0.60 -19.71 -6.18
CA ASP A 282 -0.11 -18.70 -5.41
C ASP A 282 0.74 -17.44 -5.24
N TYR A 283 0.12 -16.30 -5.46
CA TYR A 283 0.75 -14.98 -5.40
C TYR A 283 -0.02 -14.09 -4.45
N TYR A 284 0.72 -13.45 -3.52
CA TYR A 284 0.17 -12.52 -2.54
C TYR A 284 0.99 -11.24 -2.51
N PHE A 285 0.39 -10.14 -2.92
CA PHE A 285 1.03 -8.83 -2.97
C PHE A 285 0.25 -7.83 -2.13
N GLU A 286 0.93 -7.19 -1.20
CA GLU A 286 0.39 -6.15 -0.36
C GLU A 286 1.35 -4.95 -0.37
N VAL A 287 0.90 -3.81 -0.87
CA VAL A 287 1.70 -2.59 -0.98
C VAL A 287 0.88 -1.39 -0.50
N ASP A 288 1.41 -0.60 0.44
CA ASP A 288 0.69 0.60 0.88
C ASP A 288 0.75 1.71 -0.19
N ASN A 289 1.95 2.06 -0.64
CA ASN A 289 2.15 3.11 -1.63
C ASN A 289 3.07 2.62 -2.75
N GLY A 290 2.50 2.39 -3.91
CA GLY A 290 3.24 1.96 -5.10
C GLY A 290 2.38 1.13 -6.05
N ASP A 291 2.84 1.04 -7.28
CA ASP A 291 2.17 0.27 -8.32
C ASP A 291 2.56 -1.20 -8.27
N ILE A 292 1.64 -2.07 -8.63
CA ILE A 292 1.90 -3.49 -8.91
C ILE A 292 1.69 -3.72 -10.40
N ARG A 293 2.74 -4.14 -11.09
CA ARG A 293 2.73 -4.42 -12.52
C ARG A 293 3.18 -5.84 -12.80
N LEU A 294 2.30 -6.61 -13.41
CA LEU A 294 2.57 -7.99 -13.78
C LEU A 294 2.46 -8.13 -15.30
N LYS A 295 3.42 -8.81 -15.89
CA LYS A 295 3.42 -9.10 -17.33
C LYS A 295 3.90 -10.52 -17.60
N ASP A 296 3.16 -11.27 -18.43
CA ASP A 296 3.47 -12.66 -18.76
C ASP A 296 3.65 -13.53 -17.51
N VAL A 297 2.75 -13.39 -16.53
CA VAL A 297 2.78 -14.13 -15.26
C VAL A 297 1.69 -15.18 -15.24
N LYS A 298 2.03 -16.41 -14.82
CA LYS A 298 1.10 -17.53 -14.76
C LYS A 298 0.99 -18.08 -13.35
N GLY A 299 -0.21 -18.48 -12.99
CA GLY A 299 -0.47 -19.07 -11.67
C GLY A 299 -1.86 -19.65 -11.50
N VAL A 300 -2.17 -20.00 -10.27
CA VAL A 300 -3.50 -20.50 -9.86
C VAL A 300 -4.28 -19.37 -9.20
N LEU A 301 -3.72 -18.75 -8.17
CA LEU A 301 -4.34 -17.66 -7.42
C LEU A 301 -3.43 -16.43 -7.44
N LEU A 302 -4.01 -15.29 -7.73
CA LEU A 302 -3.41 -13.98 -7.52
C LEU A 302 -4.28 -13.17 -6.57
N GLU A 303 -3.72 -12.78 -5.43
CA GLU A 303 -4.27 -11.76 -4.55
C GLU A 303 -3.32 -10.56 -4.52
N ALA A 304 -3.82 -9.38 -4.86
CA ALA A 304 -3.01 -8.18 -4.92
C ALA A 304 -3.77 -6.98 -4.36
N GLU A 305 -3.14 -6.29 -3.43
CA GLU A 305 -3.72 -5.19 -2.69
C GLU A 305 -2.78 -3.99 -2.68
N THR A 306 -3.32 -2.79 -2.89
CA THR A 306 -2.59 -1.55 -2.70
C THR A 306 -3.49 -0.46 -2.12
N VAL A 307 -2.93 0.40 -1.27
CA VAL A 307 -3.67 1.55 -0.76
C VAL A 307 -3.61 2.70 -1.77
N ASN A 308 -2.42 3.09 -2.18
CA ASN A 308 -2.20 4.18 -3.12
C ASN A 308 -1.32 3.71 -4.27
N GLY A 309 -1.94 3.20 -5.32
CA GLY A 309 -1.21 2.70 -6.48
C GLY A 309 -2.12 2.06 -7.51
N ASN A 310 -1.57 1.87 -8.69
CA ASN A 310 -2.26 1.23 -9.78
C ASN A 310 -1.88 -0.26 -9.86
N LEU A 311 -2.86 -1.08 -10.20
CA LEU A 311 -2.69 -2.49 -10.50
C LEU A 311 -2.79 -2.67 -12.02
N LYS A 312 -1.69 -3.03 -12.65
CA LYS A 312 -1.63 -3.20 -14.11
C LYS A 312 -1.17 -4.61 -14.46
N TYR A 313 -2.04 -5.35 -15.12
CA TYR A 313 -1.82 -6.72 -15.51
C TYR A 313 -1.93 -6.88 -17.01
N GLU A 314 -0.88 -7.45 -17.60
CA GLU A 314 -0.77 -7.69 -19.03
C GLU A 314 -0.41 -9.16 -19.27
N GLN A 315 -1.18 -9.83 -20.12
CA GLN A 315 -0.94 -11.21 -20.53
C GLN A 315 -0.82 -12.19 -19.34
N LEU A 316 -1.73 -12.06 -18.36
CA LEU A 316 -1.82 -13.01 -17.26
C LEU A 316 -2.49 -14.31 -17.67
N ASP A 317 -2.16 -15.40 -16.97
CA ASP A 317 -2.82 -16.70 -17.09
C ASP A 317 -3.01 -17.29 -15.69
N PHE A 318 -4.20 -17.08 -15.12
CA PHE A 318 -4.56 -17.51 -13.77
C PHE A 318 -5.92 -18.22 -13.74
N LYS A 319 -6.12 -19.05 -12.73
CA LYS A 319 -7.43 -19.56 -12.42
C LYS A 319 -8.30 -18.47 -11.80
N ASP A 320 -7.82 -17.86 -10.72
CA ASP A 320 -8.53 -16.82 -9.99
C ASP A 320 -7.65 -15.59 -9.72
N ILE A 321 -8.21 -14.41 -9.92
CA ILE A 321 -7.56 -13.12 -9.68
C ILE A 321 -8.44 -12.29 -8.75
N VAL A 322 -7.91 -11.89 -7.62
CA VAL A 322 -8.54 -10.95 -6.68
C VAL A 322 -7.62 -9.74 -6.53
N SER A 323 -8.16 -8.56 -6.76
CA SER A 323 -7.36 -7.33 -6.69
C SER A 323 -8.14 -6.17 -6.14
N GLU A 324 -7.51 -5.48 -5.20
CA GLU A 324 -8.13 -4.38 -4.47
C GLU A 324 -7.20 -3.15 -4.42
N THR A 325 -7.77 -1.97 -4.59
CA THR A 325 -7.06 -0.70 -4.38
C THR A 325 -7.96 0.34 -3.71
N VAL A 326 -7.38 1.14 -2.82
CA VAL A 326 -8.13 2.27 -2.27
C VAL A 326 -8.09 3.45 -3.23
N ASN A 327 -6.91 3.88 -3.64
CA ASN A 327 -6.71 4.99 -4.56
C ASN A 327 -5.82 4.58 -5.73
N GLY A 328 -6.43 4.20 -6.83
CA GLY A 328 -5.71 3.80 -8.03
C GLY A 328 -6.61 3.11 -9.04
N ASN A 329 -6.06 2.85 -10.20
CA ASN A 329 -6.77 2.19 -11.28
C ASN A 329 -6.37 0.71 -11.34
N ILE A 330 -7.32 -0.13 -11.75
CA ILE A 330 -7.08 -1.54 -12.04
C ILE A 330 -7.25 -1.78 -13.53
N HIS A 331 -6.23 -2.37 -14.14
CA HIS A 331 -6.28 -2.80 -15.54
C HIS A 331 -5.92 -4.28 -15.62
N LEU A 332 -6.86 -5.11 -16.06
CA LEU A 332 -6.66 -6.54 -16.23
C LEU A 332 -6.80 -6.95 -17.70
N ASP A 333 -5.73 -7.47 -18.24
CA ASP A 333 -5.67 -8.16 -19.52
C ASP A 333 -5.01 -9.52 -19.31
N GLY A 334 -5.70 -10.58 -19.73
CA GLY A 334 -5.20 -11.94 -19.56
C GLY A 334 -6.29 -12.99 -19.65
N GLN A 335 -5.90 -14.21 -19.32
CA GLN A 335 -6.76 -15.38 -19.25
C GLN A 335 -7.04 -15.74 -17.79
N PHE A 336 -8.31 -15.94 -17.44
CA PHE A 336 -8.73 -16.29 -16.09
C PHE A 336 -10.09 -17.00 -16.10
N LEU A 337 -10.37 -17.82 -15.11
CA LEU A 337 -11.68 -18.43 -14.91
C LEU A 337 -12.58 -17.53 -14.03
N GLY A 338 -12.05 -16.91 -13.01
CA GLY A 338 -12.74 -15.98 -12.15
C GLY A 338 -11.89 -14.76 -11.82
N THR A 339 -12.55 -13.60 -11.67
CA THR A 339 -11.88 -12.40 -11.16
C THR A 339 -12.82 -11.58 -10.29
N LYS A 340 -12.25 -10.96 -9.27
CA LYS A 340 -12.88 -9.95 -8.43
C LYS A 340 -11.96 -8.74 -8.35
N LEU A 341 -12.45 -7.58 -8.81
CA LEU A 341 -11.69 -6.34 -8.87
C LEU A 341 -12.45 -5.24 -8.13
N GLU A 342 -11.83 -4.65 -7.13
CA GLU A 342 -12.44 -3.63 -6.28
C GLU A 342 -11.56 -2.37 -6.20
N ALA A 343 -12.17 -1.20 -6.33
CA ALA A 343 -11.51 0.08 -6.11
C ALA A 343 -12.43 1.02 -5.29
N VAL A 344 -11.86 1.76 -4.33
CA VAL A 344 -12.64 2.83 -3.69
C VAL A 344 -12.64 4.05 -4.59
N THR A 345 -11.49 4.52 -5.01
CA THR A 345 -11.36 5.64 -5.95
C THR A 345 -10.44 5.26 -7.08
N GLY A 346 -11.00 5.07 -8.27
CA GLY A 346 -10.24 4.72 -9.46
C GLY A 346 -11.09 4.03 -10.51
N ASN A 347 -10.56 3.96 -11.71
CA ASN A 347 -11.21 3.31 -12.83
C ASN A 347 -10.77 1.84 -12.91
N ILE A 348 -11.69 0.98 -13.29
CA ILE A 348 -11.41 -0.43 -13.52
C ILE A 348 -11.65 -0.76 -14.98
N LYS A 349 -10.64 -1.33 -15.62
CA LYS A 349 -10.74 -1.86 -16.98
C LYS A 349 -10.41 -3.35 -16.98
N VAL A 350 -11.29 -4.16 -17.55
CA VAL A 350 -11.10 -5.61 -17.69
C VAL A 350 -11.42 -6.06 -19.10
N ALA A 351 -10.53 -6.86 -19.67
CA ALA A 351 -10.74 -7.53 -20.94
C ALA A 351 -11.14 -8.99 -20.70
N VAL A 352 -12.34 -9.38 -21.15
CA VAL A 352 -12.84 -10.75 -21.10
C VAL A 352 -12.61 -11.37 -22.48
N ALA A 353 -11.41 -11.93 -22.64
CA ALA A 353 -10.92 -12.38 -23.94
C ALA A 353 -11.09 -13.89 -24.18
N HIS A 354 -11.45 -14.68 -23.16
CA HIS A 354 -11.53 -16.13 -23.26
C HIS A 354 -12.92 -16.67 -22.95
N PRO A 355 -13.48 -17.57 -23.82
CA PRO A 355 -14.80 -18.15 -23.61
C PRO A 355 -14.94 -19.00 -22.35
N GLU A 356 -13.83 -19.49 -21.80
CA GLU A 356 -13.82 -20.31 -20.58
C GLU A 356 -13.93 -19.48 -19.30
N THR A 357 -13.84 -18.16 -19.35
CA THR A 357 -14.09 -17.26 -18.22
C THR A 357 -15.51 -17.50 -17.71
N LYS A 358 -15.63 -17.72 -16.39
CA LYS A 358 -16.89 -18.05 -15.73
C LYS A 358 -17.50 -16.87 -15.00
N LYS A 359 -16.67 -16.10 -14.29
CA LYS A 359 -17.13 -15.02 -13.42
C LYS A 359 -16.22 -13.80 -13.50
N VAL A 360 -16.85 -12.64 -13.63
CA VAL A 360 -16.21 -11.32 -13.52
C VAL A 360 -17.04 -10.47 -12.56
N ASP A 361 -16.43 -10.06 -11.48
CA ASP A 361 -17.02 -9.23 -10.42
C ASP A 361 -16.21 -7.95 -10.28
N VAL A 362 -16.81 -6.81 -10.55
CA VAL A 362 -16.11 -5.52 -10.64
C VAL A 362 -16.87 -4.46 -9.90
N GLU A 363 -16.25 -3.86 -8.90
CA GLU A 363 -16.86 -2.82 -8.08
C GLU A 363 -15.93 -1.62 -7.90
N THR A 364 -16.48 -0.41 -8.02
CA THR A 364 -15.81 0.81 -7.61
C THR A 364 -16.79 1.79 -6.97
N VAL A 365 -16.34 2.54 -5.98
CA VAL A 365 -17.20 3.58 -5.39
C VAL A 365 -17.16 4.84 -6.25
N ASN A 366 -15.97 5.37 -6.54
CA ASN A 366 -15.78 6.57 -7.34
C ASN A 366 -14.89 6.27 -8.54
N GLY A 367 -15.48 5.95 -9.67
CA GLY A 367 -14.74 5.67 -10.89
C GLY A 367 -15.58 5.03 -11.97
N ASN A 368 -15.00 4.92 -13.14
CA ASN A 368 -15.64 4.30 -14.28
C ASN A 368 -15.21 2.83 -14.39
N ILE A 369 -16.13 2.00 -14.85
CA ILE A 369 -15.88 0.59 -15.19
C ILE A 369 -15.96 0.43 -16.70
N LYS A 370 -14.92 -0.18 -17.28
CA LYS A 370 -14.91 -0.55 -18.70
C LYS A 370 -14.65 -2.05 -18.83
N ILE A 371 -15.61 -2.74 -19.46
CA ILE A 371 -15.53 -4.17 -19.76
C ILE A 371 -15.46 -4.34 -21.28
N GLU A 372 -14.40 -4.97 -21.73
CA GLU A 372 -14.21 -5.28 -23.16
C GLU A 372 -14.34 -6.80 -23.34
N VAL A 373 -15.25 -7.23 -24.23
CA VAL A 373 -15.64 -8.63 -24.40
C VAL A 373 -15.27 -9.11 -25.80
N ALA A 374 -14.49 -10.17 -25.90
CA ALA A 374 -14.17 -10.75 -27.21
C ALA A 374 -15.40 -11.29 -27.94
N GLU A 375 -15.32 -11.38 -29.27
CA GLU A 375 -16.45 -11.79 -30.10
C GLU A 375 -16.97 -13.18 -29.74
N GLU A 376 -16.09 -14.11 -29.46
CA GLU A 376 -16.39 -15.51 -29.11
C GLU A 376 -16.90 -15.71 -27.68
N VAL A 377 -16.82 -14.71 -26.82
CA VAL A 377 -17.25 -14.81 -25.42
C VAL A 377 -18.74 -14.56 -25.28
N GLY A 378 -19.45 -15.51 -24.70
CA GLY A 378 -20.84 -15.34 -24.24
C GLY A 378 -20.85 -14.65 -22.88
N LEU A 379 -21.83 -13.76 -22.68
CA LEU A 379 -21.90 -12.91 -21.50
C LEU A 379 -23.34 -12.76 -21.00
N GLU A 380 -23.51 -12.82 -19.69
CA GLU A 380 -24.68 -12.26 -19.01
C GLU A 380 -24.17 -11.26 -17.98
N ALA A 381 -24.46 -9.98 -18.16
CA ALA A 381 -23.95 -8.93 -17.32
C ALA A 381 -25.08 -8.20 -16.59
N GLU A 382 -24.98 -8.16 -15.27
CA GLU A 382 -25.75 -7.31 -14.39
C GLU A 382 -24.94 -6.07 -14.05
N ILE A 383 -25.46 -4.90 -14.40
CA ILE A 383 -24.71 -3.64 -14.38
C ILE A 383 -25.52 -2.61 -13.60
N GLU A 384 -24.90 -1.93 -12.65
CA GLU A 384 -25.57 -0.95 -11.79
C GLU A 384 -24.70 0.27 -11.51
N THR A 385 -25.31 1.46 -11.59
CA THR A 385 -24.70 2.72 -11.16
C THR A 385 -25.73 3.63 -10.51
N SER A 386 -25.36 4.24 -9.38
CA SER A 386 -26.24 5.18 -8.69
C SER A 386 -26.22 6.57 -9.36
N LEU A 387 -25.03 7.12 -9.61
CA LEU A 387 -24.84 8.47 -10.16
C LEU A 387 -23.96 8.46 -11.41
N GLY A 388 -24.44 7.79 -12.47
CA GLY A 388 -23.67 7.67 -13.70
C GLY A 388 -24.53 7.24 -14.87
N SER A 389 -23.89 6.77 -15.93
CA SER A 389 -24.56 6.24 -17.11
C SER A 389 -24.04 4.84 -17.44
N ILE A 390 -24.91 4.05 -18.07
CA ILE A 390 -24.60 2.72 -18.57
C ILE A 390 -24.60 2.81 -20.10
N HIS A 391 -23.51 2.34 -20.72
CA HIS A 391 -23.32 2.33 -22.16
C HIS A 391 -22.95 0.93 -22.64
N PHE A 392 -23.65 0.44 -23.63
CA PHE A 392 -23.35 -0.79 -24.37
C PHE A 392 -23.94 -0.73 -25.78
N ASP A 393 -23.43 -1.53 -26.68
CA ASP A 393 -23.92 -1.63 -28.05
C ASP A 393 -25.11 -2.61 -28.11
N GLU A 394 -26.33 -2.08 -28.30
CA GLU A 394 -27.55 -2.88 -28.39
C GLU A 394 -27.58 -3.78 -29.65
N THR A 395 -26.67 -3.59 -30.61
CA THR A 395 -26.55 -4.51 -31.76
C THR A 395 -25.73 -5.75 -31.39
N VAL A 396 -24.94 -5.69 -30.33
CA VAL A 396 -24.11 -6.78 -29.83
C VAL A 396 -24.75 -7.48 -28.62
N PHE A 397 -25.37 -6.69 -27.74
CA PHE A 397 -25.94 -7.18 -26.47
C PHE A 397 -27.45 -7.04 -26.46
N GLU A 398 -28.14 -8.14 -26.21
CA GLU A 398 -29.56 -8.17 -25.96
C GLU A 398 -29.90 -7.57 -24.59
N VAL A 399 -30.85 -6.65 -24.51
CA VAL A 399 -31.33 -6.07 -23.25
C VAL A 399 -32.44 -6.95 -22.68
N ILE A 400 -32.16 -7.61 -21.56
CA ILE A 400 -33.15 -8.44 -20.85
C ILE A 400 -34.01 -7.57 -19.91
N ARG A 401 -33.37 -6.67 -19.20
CA ARG A 401 -34.03 -5.72 -18.27
C ARG A 401 -33.21 -4.44 -18.18
N GLN A 402 -33.89 -3.31 -18.11
CA GLN A 402 -33.25 -2.01 -17.88
C GLN A 402 -34.13 -1.13 -17.01
N THR A 403 -33.51 -0.50 -16.01
CA THR A 403 -34.15 0.48 -15.13
C THR A 403 -33.40 1.81 -15.26
N LYS A 404 -34.12 2.91 -15.40
CA LYS A 404 -33.55 4.27 -15.54
C LYS A 404 -34.26 5.21 -14.57
N ASP A 405 -34.07 5.00 -13.29
CA ASP A 405 -34.53 5.91 -12.26
C ASP A 405 -33.53 7.04 -12.00
N LEU A 406 -33.97 8.10 -11.31
CA LEU A 406 -33.10 9.25 -11.01
C LEU A 406 -31.96 8.91 -10.05
N ALA A 407 -32.17 7.91 -9.21
CA ALA A 407 -31.22 7.52 -8.14
C ALA A 407 -30.48 6.20 -8.42
N GLU A 408 -30.91 5.45 -9.46
CA GLU A 408 -30.35 4.15 -9.78
C GLU A 408 -30.57 3.81 -11.24
N ARG A 409 -29.53 3.38 -11.90
CA ARG A 409 -29.60 2.86 -13.27
C ARG A 409 -29.05 1.47 -13.28
N SER A 410 -29.81 0.52 -13.75
CA SER A 410 -29.39 -0.87 -13.87
C SER A 410 -29.75 -1.45 -15.23
N ALA A 411 -28.93 -2.39 -15.70
CA ALA A 411 -29.19 -3.15 -16.90
C ALA A 411 -28.76 -4.61 -16.72
N LEU A 412 -29.59 -5.52 -17.20
CA LEU A 412 -29.24 -6.91 -17.41
C LEU A 412 -29.16 -7.11 -18.94
N ILE A 413 -27.93 -7.35 -19.41
CA ILE A 413 -27.65 -7.55 -20.84
C ILE A 413 -27.07 -8.95 -21.09
N ARG A 414 -27.28 -9.47 -22.27
CA ARG A 414 -26.84 -10.81 -22.66
C ARG A 414 -26.26 -10.84 -24.05
N LYS A 415 -25.20 -11.61 -24.22
CA LYS A 415 -24.65 -12.01 -25.51
C LYS A 415 -24.50 -13.52 -25.51
N THR A 416 -25.37 -14.24 -26.19
CA THR A 416 -25.43 -15.70 -26.11
C THR A 416 -24.31 -16.37 -26.92
N ARG A 417 -23.63 -17.31 -26.29
CA ARG A 417 -22.66 -18.25 -26.86
C ARG A 417 -22.81 -19.61 -26.18
N ASN A 418 -22.04 -20.61 -26.59
CA ASN A 418 -22.07 -21.94 -25.99
C ASN A 418 -21.66 -21.93 -24.52
N LEU A 419 -20.63 -21.17 -24.18
CA LEU A 419 -20.21 -20.90 -22.80
C LEU A 419 -20.58 -19.50 -22.42
N MET A 420 -21.01 -19.30 -21.19
CA MET A 420 -21.47 -18.01 -20.69
C MET A 420 -20.65 -17.54 -19.50
N THR A 421 -20.15 -16.33 -19.59
CA THR A 421 -19.51 -15.62 -18.49
C THR A 421 -20.55 -14.80 -17.74
N ARG A 422 -20.62 -14.95 -16.42
CA ARG A 422 -21.41 -14.06 -15.58
C ARG A 422 -20.59 -12.85 -15.18
N VAL A 423 -21.10 -11.67 -15.44
CA VAL A 423 -20.50 -10.39 -15.07
C VAL A 423 -21.41 -9.64 -14.11
N VAL A 424 -20.84 -9.14 -13.04
CA VAL A 424 -21.45 -8.16 -12.14
C VAL A 424 -20.55 -6.93 -12.14
N ALA A 425 -21.13 -5.76 -12.42
CA ALA A 425 -20.38 -4.51 -12.46
C ALA A 425 -21.16 -3.40 -11.76
N GLU A 426 -20.58 -2.85 -10.71
CA GLU A 426 -21.23 -1.86 -9.87
C GLU A 426 -20.34 -0.63 -9.63
N THR A 427 -20.93 0.56 -9.71
CA THR A 427 -20.29 1.79 -9.30
C THR A 427 -21.28 2.74 -8.63
N THR A 428 -20.84 3.47 -7.61
CA THR A 428 -21.71 4.49 -7.02
C THR A 428 -21.67 5.77 -7.84
N THR A 429 -20.48 6.29 -8.16
CA THR A 429 -20.31 7.50 -8.97
C THR A 429 -19.40 7.21 -10.13
N GLY A 430 -19.96 7.07 -11.32
CA GLY A 430 -19.21 6.80 -12.53
C GLY A 430 -20.02 6.08 -13.58
N ASN A 431 -19.44 5.95 -14.75
CA ASN A 431 -20.08 5.31 -15.88
C ASN A 431 -19.61 3.86 -16.00
N ILE A 432 -20.51 3.00 -16.45
CA ILE A 432 -20.17 1.62 -16.82
C ILE A 432 -20.31 1.46 -18.31
N GLN A 433 -19.29 0.95 -18.95
CA GLN A 433 -19.23 0.73 -20.37
C GLN A 433 -18.91 -0.74 -20.68
N VAL A 434 -19.74 -1.39 -21.48
CA VAL A 434 -19.52 -2.76 -21.97
C VAL A 434 -19.43 -2.73 -23.49
N ASN A 435 -18.26 -3.05 -24.01
CA ASN A 435 -17.98 -3.01 -25.44
C ASN A 435 -17.49 -4.36 -25.96
N GLN A 436 -17.65 -4.57 -27.27
CA GLN A 436 -16.93 -5.65 -27.93
C GLN A 436 -15.47 -5.27 -28.08
N LEU A 437 -14.55 -6.19 -27.78
CA LEU A 437 -13.11 -6.03 -28.02
C LEU A 437 -12.89 -5.88 -29.53
N GLN A 438 -12.26 -4.78 -29.93
CA GLN A 438 -11.89 -4.60 -31.33
C GLN A 438 -10.70 -5.51 -31.64
N SER A 439 -10.84 -6.40 -32.63
CA SER A 439 -9.70 -7.12 -33.18
C SER A 439 -8.76 -6.12 -33.86
N ASP A 440 -7.52 -6.05 -33.44
CA ASP A 440 -6.48 -5.26 -34.13
C ASP A 440 -6.33 -5.72 -35.57
N SER A 441 -7.08 -5.12 -36.47
CA SER A 441 -6.98 -5.33 -37.92
C SER A 441 -5.82 -4.55 -38.58
N SER A 442 -4.87 -4.04 -37.77
CA SER A 442 -3.78 -3.17 -38.26
C SER A 442 -2.46 -3.86 -38.59
N SER A 443 -2.39 -5.22 -38.59
CA SER A 443 -1.15 -5.92 -38.95
C SER A 443 -1.14 -6.54 -40.38
N LYS A 444 -1.96 -6.03 -41.32
CA LYS A 444 -1.85 -6.40 -42.74
C LYS A 444 -1.98 -5.18 -43.64
N LYS A 445 -0.95 -4.34 -43.67
CA LYS A 445 -0.61 -3.50 -44.82
C LYS A 445 0.85 -3.11 -44.70
N GLU A 446 1.71 -3.99 -45.16
CA GLU A 446 2.93 -3.65 -45.88
C GLU A 446 3.33 -4.91 -46.65
N GLY A 447 3.04 -4.88 -47.97
CA GLY A 447 3.55 -5.77 -48.98
C GLY A 447 4.81 -5.19 -49.59
#